data_bf49696902ec650b719d7054fc2bf911
#
_entry.id   bf49696902ec650b719d7054fc2bf911
#
_cell.length_a   1.000
_cell.length_b   1.000
_cell.length_c   1.000
_cell.angle_alpha   90.00
_cell.angle_beta   90.00
_cell.angle_gamma   90.00
#
_symmetry.space_group_name_H-M   'P 1'
#
loop_
_entity.id
_entity.type
_entity.pdbx_description
1 polymer ?
#
loop_
_entity_poly.entity_id
_entity_poly.type
_entity_poly.pdbx_seq_one_letter_code
_entity_poly.pdbx_strand_id
1 'polypeptide(L)'
;MVRRVSELHACEISAATKLCAVLGHPIRHSASPAMQNAGMAALGLDWRYVAGEVHPDDLRVAIEGARALKYVGLNLTVPHKLLAVGMVDELDESARVWGAVNTIRFEARDGEGNWVSLGRLAGVINGPVRARGFNTDADAITRSLREDLGLEPRGAGVLLLGAGGAGRAAALKLAAEGVGRLFLVNRTVSKAEEVAEAIRAGKGRTEVVAGYPKGRVDLVLNATSLGLKEGDGLPFDGEQFKLEQAGAAYDMVYRPAVTPFLRVAKEAGCRVANGLGMLLYQGAKALEIWSGKAAPVAVMRRALEQNIYGR
;
A
#
# COMPACT_ATOMS: atom_id res chain seq x y z
N MET A 1 -4.53 -25.37 37.72
CA MET A 1 -5.41 -25.71 36.58
C MET A 1 -5.28 -24.60 35.53
N VAL A 2 -4.29 -24.73 34.64
CA VAL A 2 -3.93 -23.72 33.66
C VAL A 2 -4.85 -23.96 32.46
N ARG A 3 -5.80 -23.04 32.19
CA ARG A 3 -6.62 -23.06 30.96
C ARG A 3 -5.69 -22.87 29.78
N ARG A 4 -5.66 -23.83 28.88
CA ARG A 4 -4.96 -23.76 27.60
C ARG A 4 -5.54 -22.60 26.78
N VAL A 5 -4.67 -21.67 26.39
CA VAL A 5 -4.94 -20.64 25.41
C VAL A 5 -4.92 -21.32 24.01
N SER A 6 -5.98 -22.03 23.66
CA SER A 6 -6.15 -22.65 22.35
C SER A 6 -7.64 -22.79 22.01
N GLU A 7 -8.30 -21.63 21.98
CA GLU A 7 -9.54 -21.47 21.23
C GLU A 7 -9.51 -20.06 20.65
N LEU A 8 -8.73 -19.89 19.59
CA LEU A 8 -9.13 -18.97 18.53
C LEU A 8 -10.51 -19.51 18.10
N HIS A 9 -11.57 -18.89 18.60
CA HIS A 9 -12.90 -19.11 18.08
C HIS A 9 -12.77 -18.87 16.59
N ALA A 10 -12.82 -19.93 15.78
CA ALA A 10 -13.09 -19.82 14.38
C ALA A 10 -14.42 -19.07 14.34
N CYS A 11 -14.37 -17.79 13.99
CA CYS A 11 -15.54 -16.94 13.96
C CYS A 11 -16.50 -17.58 12.98
N GLU A 12 -17.59 -18.16 13.47
CA GLU A 12 -18.56 -18.87 12.65
C GLU A 12 -19.09 -17.89 11.60
N ILE A 13 -19.12 -18.32 10.33
CA ILE A 13 -19.71 -17.54 9.26
C ILE A 13 -21.23 -17.74 9.32
N SER A 14 -21.98 -16.65 9.42
CA SER A 14 -23.43 -16.65 9.45
C SER A 14 -24.01 -15.80 8.32
N ALA A 15 -25.31 -15.79 8.18
CA ALA A 15 -25.99 -14.91 7.23
C ALA A 15 -25.83 -13.41 7.55
N ALA A 16 -25.37 -13.06 8.76
CA ALA A 16 -25.10 -11.69 9.18
C ALA A 16 -23.65 -11.26 8.91
N THR A 17 -22.76 -12.21 8.59
CA THR A 17 -21.33 -11.93 8.34
C THR A 17 -21.16 -11.03 7.12
N LYS A 18 -20.50 -9.87 7.32
CA LYS A 18 -20.22 -8.92 6.23
C LYS A 18 -18.97 -9.31 5.46
N LEU A 19 -18.92 -8.93 4.20
CA LEU A 19 -17.82 -9.29 3.30
C LEU A 19 -17.01 -8.08 2.84
N CYS A 20 -15.70 -8.29 2.75
CA CYS A 20 -14.74 -7.46 2.04
C CYS A 20 -13.89 -8.35 1.13
N ALA A 21 -13.27 -7.77 0.10
CA ALA A 21 -12.40 -8.55 -0.77
C ALA A 21 -11.22 -7.74 -1.31
N VAL A 22 -10.19 -8.43 -1.79
CA VAL A 22 -9.21 -7.87 -2.73
C VAL A 22 -9.45 -8.49 -4.11
N LEU A 23 -9.50 -7.63 -5.13
CA LEU A 23 -9.62 -8.04 -6.53
C LEU A 23 -8.32 -7.73 -7.27
N GLY A 24 -7.86 -8.67 -8.09
CA GLY A 24 -6.65 -8.56 -8.89
C GLY A 24 -6.53 -9.67 -9.93
N HIS A 25 -5.52 -9.57 -10.81
CA HIS A 25 -5.25 -10.59 -11.83
C HIS A 25 -3.75 -10.64 -12.18
N PRO A 26 -3.02 -11.70 -11.76
CA PRO A 26 -3.41 -12.78 -10.84
C PRO A 26 -3.47 -12.32 -9.38
N ILE A 27 -4.20 -13.04 -8.49
CA ILE A 27 -4.41 -12.63 -7.09
C ILE A 27 -4.00 -13.67 -6.05
N ARG A 28 -3.79 -14.93 -6.42
CA ARG A 28 -3.59 -16.07 -5.51
C ARG A 28 -2.43 -15.91 -4.51
N HIS A 29 -1.46 -15.05 -4.81
CA HIS A 29 -0.30 -14.78 -3.97
C HIS A 29 -0.53 -13.67 -2.93
N SER A 30 -1.72 -13.09 -2.88
CA SER A 30 -2.04 -11.98 -1.98
C SER A 30 -1.99 -12.40 -0.52
N ALA A 31 -1.24 -11.67 0.30
CA ALA A 31 -1.18 -11.84 1.75
C ALA A 31 -2.24 -10.99 2.48
N SER A 32 -2.98 -10.14 1.76
CA SER A 32 -4.00 -9.25 2.36
C SER A 32 -5.08 -9.99 3.14
N PRO A 33 -5.60 -11.17 2.72
CA PRO A 33 -6.61 -11.89 3.49
C PRO A 33 -6.17 -12.25 4.90
N ALA A 34 -4.94 -12.74 5.09
CA ALA A 34 -4.43 -13.09 6.42
C ALA A 34 -4.39 -11.87 7.35
N MET A 35 -3.85 -10.76 6.86
CA MET A 35 -3.73 -9.51 7.60
C MET A 35 -5.10 -8.90 7.94
N GLN A 36 -5.99 -8.80 6.96
CA GLN A 36 -7.29 -8.15 7.13
C GLN A 36 -8.20 -8.96 8.07
N ASN A 37 -8.28 -10.28 7.91
CA ASN A 37 -9.08 -11.11 8.79
C ASN A 37 -8.58 -11.07 10.25
N ALA A 38 -7.27 -11.03 10.48
CA ALA A 38 -6.72 -10.85 11.82
C ALA A 38 -7.08 -9.47 12.41
N GLY A 39 -7.03 -8.41 11.61
CA GLY A 39 -7.46 -7.07 12.01
C GLY A 39 -8.95 -7.00 12.35
N MET A 40 -9.79 -7.58 11.51
CA MET A 40 -11.25 -7.65 11.71
C MET A 40 -11.60 -8.42 12.99
N ALA A 41 -10.98 -9.58 13.22
CA ALA A 41 -11.18 -10.37 14.42
C ALA A 41 -10.74 -9.61 15.69
N ALA A 42 -9.61 -8.91 15.67
CA ALA A 42 -9.12 -8.12 16.79
C ALA A 42 -10.04 -6.94 17.12
N LEU A 43 -10.79 -6.42 16.14
CA LEU A 43 -11.79 -5.36 16.34
C LEU A 43 -13.17 -5.90 16.73
N GLY A 44 -13.34 -7.23 16.87
CA GLY A 44 -14.62 -7.87 17.14
C GLY A 44 -15.65 -7.70 16.03
N LEU A 45 -15.19 -7.59 14.76
CA LEU A 45 -16.06 -7.44 13.59
C LEU A 45 -16.42 -8.82 13.04
N ASP A 46 -17.73 -9.11 12.91
CA ASP A 46 -18.20 -10.29 12.18
C ASP A 46 -18.10 -10.03 10.67
N TRP A 47 -16.86 -9.92 10.20
CA TRP A 47 -16.53 -9.69 8.79
C TRP A 47 -15.56 -10.74 8.28
N ARG A 48 -15.60 -10.98 6.96
CA ARG A 48 -14.62 -11.82 6.28
C ARG A 48 -14.04 -11.10 5.08
N TYR A 49 -12.74 -11.28 4.92
CA TYR A 49 -11.99 -10.74 3.80
C TYR A 49 -11.46 -11.89 2.94
N VAL A 50 -11.79 -11.85 1.65
CA VAL A 50 -11.40 -12.88 0.68
C VAL A 50 -10.62 -12.28 -0.49
N ALA A 51 -9.96 -13.14 -1.28
CA ALA A 51 -9.33 -12.74 -2.54
C ALA A 51 -10.20 -13.24 -3.71
N GLY A 52 -10.46 -12.36 -4.66
CA GLY A 52 -11.18 -12.66 -5.89
C GLY A 52 -10.29 -12.42 -7.11
N GLU A 53 -10.08 -13.44 -7.94
CA GLU A 53 -9.42 -13.26 -9.22
C GLU A 53 -10.44 -12.72 -10.24
N VAL A 54 -10.15 -11.55 -10.81
CA VAL A 54 -11.04 -10.85 -11.73
C VAL A 54 -10.24 -10.38 -12.93
N HIS A 55 -10.64 -10.79 -14.13
CA HIS A 55 -10.04 -10.27 -15.36
C HIS A 55 -10.34 -8.76 -15.50
N PRO A 56 -9.44 -7.94 -16.07
CA PRO A 56 -9.68 -6.50 -16.23
C PRO A 56 -10.99 -6.14 -16.91
N ASP A 57 -11.42 -6.92 -17.90
CA ASP A 57 -12.67 -6.69 -18.64
C ASP A 57 -13.92 -6.90 -17.78
N ASP A 58 -13.82 -7.74 -16.73
CA ASP A 58 -14.92 -8.06 -15.82
C ASP A 58 -14.94 -7.17 -14.56
N LEU A 59 -13.97 -6.26 -14.43
CA LEU A 59 -13.81 -5.46 -13.20
C LEU A 59 -15.06 -4.65 -12.87
N ARG A 60 -15.68 -4.01 -13.86
CA ARG A 60 -16.94 -3.24 -13.65
C ARG A 60 -18.05 -4.12 -13.11
N VAL A 61 -18.26 -5.28 -13.72
CA VAL A 61 -19.28 -6.23 -13.29
C VAL A 61 -19.01 -6.75 -11.88
N ALA A 62 -17.74 -7.02 -11.56
CA ALA A 62 -17.33 -7.44 -10.22
C ALA A 62 -17.59 -6.37 -9.15
N ILE A 63 -17.30 -5.08 -9.43
CA ILE A 63 -17.61 -3.96 -8.53
C ILE A 63 -19.12 -3.82 -8.33
N GLU A 64 -19.91 -3.86 -9.40
CA GLU A 64 -21.37 -3.79 -9.31
C GLU A 64 -21.96 -5.01 -8.58
N GLY A 65 -21.43 -6.20 -8.81
CA GLY A 65 -21.81 -7.41 -8.07
C GLY A 65 -21.56 -7.28 -6.57
N ALA A 66 -20.37 -6.80 -6.17
CA ALA A 66 -20.05 -6.55 -4.77
C ALA A 66 -20.95 -5.47 -4.14
N ARG A 67 -21.31 -4.41 -4.90
CA ARG A 67 -22.29 -3.39 -4.51
C ARG A 67 -23.66 -4.02 -4.25
N ALA A 68 -24.15 -4.85 -5.18
CA ALA A 68 -25.46 -5.52 -5.09
C ALA A 68 -25.51 -6.49 -3.91
N LEU A 69 -24.42 -7.23 -3.66
CA LEU A 69 -24.24 -8.15 -2.53
C LEU A 69 -23.96 -7.44 -1.19
N LYS A 70 -23.92 -6.09 -1.17
CA LYS A 70 -23.70 -5.29 0.04
C LYS A 70 -22.35 -5.57 0.73
N TYR A 71 -21.30 -5.81 -0.04
CA TYR A 71 -19.95 -5.83 0.52
C TYR A 71 -19.67 -4.51 1.24
N VAL A 72 -18.88 -4.58 2.28
CA VAL A 72 -18.43 -3.36 3.01
C VAL A 72 -17.48 -2.54 2.13
N GLY A 73 -16.57 -3.23 1.45
CA GLY A 73 -15.62 -2.60 0.55
C GLY A 73 -14.72 -3.59 -0.18
N LEU A 74 -13.94 -3.03 -1.09
CA LEU A 74 -12.98 -3.77 -1.91
C LEU A 74 -11.60 -3.11 -1.83
N ASN A 75 -10.54 -3.91 -1.80
CA ASN A 75 -9.24 -3.46 -2.27
C ASN A 75 -9.03 -3.88 -3.71
N LEU A 76 -8.26 -3.08 -4.44
CA LEU A 76 -7.89 -3.35 -5.82
C LEU A 76 -6.36 -3.38 -5.94
N THR A 77 -5.85 -4.41 -6.62
CA THR A 77 -4.43 -4.49 -6.95
C THR A 77 -4.22 -4.53 -8.47
N VAL A 78 -3.01 -4.84 -8.91
CA VAL A 78 -2.67 -4.90 -10.35
C VAL A 78 -3.61 -5.86 -11.07
N PRO A 79 -4.15 -5.47 -12.26
CA PRO A 79 -3.96 -4.22 -13.00
C PRO A 79 -5.06 -3.17 -12.76
N HIS A 80 -5.94 -3.33 -11.79
CA HIS A 80 -7.26 -2.70 -11.67
C HIS A 80 -7.27 -1.24 -11.21
N LYS A 81 -6.20 -0.79 -10.52
CA LYS A 81 -6.20 0.50 -9.79
C LYS A 81 -6.49 1.72 -10.66
N LEU A 82 -5.96 1.75 -11.89
CA LEU A 82 -6.20 2.84 -12.83
C LEU A 82 -7.58 2.73 -13.49
N LEU A 83 -8.01 1.51 -13.80
CA LEU A 83 -9.28 1.24 -14.45
C LEU A 83 -10.47 1.67 -13.58
N ALA A 84 -10.35 1.43 -12.28
CA ALA A 84 -11.43 1.68 -11.33
C ALA A 84 -11.76 3.16 -11.10
N VAL A 85 -10.91 4.10 -11.53
CA VAL A 85 -11.16 5.55 -11.41
C VAL A 85 -12.47 5.95 -12.08
N GLY A 86 -12.78 5.39 -13.24
CA GLY A 86 -14.05 5.61 -13.98
C GLY A 86 -15.17 4.63 -13.62
N MET A 87 -15.01 3.83 -12.54
CA MET A 87 -15.98 2.78 -12.17
C MET A 87 -16.59 2.97 -10.78
N VAL A 88 -16.27 4.08 -10.10
CA VAL A 88 -16.85 4.45 -8.80
C VAL A 88 -17.69 5.72 -8.95
N ASP A 89 -18.66 5.92 -8.05
CA ASP A 89 -19.57 7.05 -8.11
C ASP A 89 -18.92 8.34 -7.60
N GLU A 90 -17.98 8.23 -6.67
CA GLU A 90 -17.26 9.37 -6.08
C GLU A 90 -15.80 9.01 -5.83
N LEU A 91 -14.91 9.94 -6.14
CA LEU A 91 -13.49 9.82 -5.78
C LEU A 91 -13.19 10.67 -4.54
N ASP A 92 -12.54 10.08 -3.57
CA ASP A 92 -11.89 10.81 -2.49
C ASP A 92 -10.71 11.65 -3.04
N GLU A 93 -10.29 12.67 -2.31
CA GLU A 93 -9.16 13.51 -2.71
C GLU A 93 -7.89 12.68 -2.96
N SER A 94 -7.63 11.69 -2.10
CA SER A 94 -6.50 10.78 -2.27
C SER A 94 -6.51 10.08 -3.63
N ALA A 95 -7.68 9.60 -4.08
CA ALA A 95 -7.80 8.93 -5.38
C ALA A 95 -7.73 9.92 -6.56
N ARG A 96 -8.27 11.15 -6.41
CA ARG A 96 -8.18 12.19 -7.45
C ARG A 96 -6.75 12.63 -7.69
N VAL A 97 -6.01 12.91 -6.62
CA VAL A 97 -4.61 13.38 -6.71
C VAL A 97 -3.71 12.35 -7.38
N TRP A 98 -3.90 11.07 -7.06
CA TRP A 98 -3.03 10.00 -7.57
C TRP A 98 -3.55 9.33 -8.85
N GLY A 99 -4.78 9.64 -9.28
CA GLY A 99 -5.38 9.06 -10.47
C GLY A 99 -5.53 7.53 -10.40
N ALA A 100 -5.70 6.98 -9.20
CA ALA A 100 -5.78 5.54 -8.97
C ALA A 100 -6.64 5.22 -7.74
N VAL A 101 -7.43 4.16 -7.84
CA VAL A 101 -8.26 3.62 -6.74
C VAL A 101 -7.74 2.26 -6.33
N ASN A 102 -7.25 2.11 -5.10
CA ASN A 102 -6.88 0.82 -4.52
C ASN A 102 -7.82 0.37 -3.41
N THR A 103 -8.76 1.22 -3.00
CA THR A 103 -9.73 0.93 -1.95
C THR A 103 -11.07 1.52 -2.34
N ILE A 104 -12.12 0.69 -2.32
CA ILE A 104 -13.51 1.11 -2.51
C ILE A 104 -14.24 0.92 -1.18
N ARG A 105 -15.01 1.93 -0.77
CA ARG A 105 -15.97 1.85 0.33
C ARG A 105 -17.38 1.93 -0.25
N PHE A 106 -18.20 0.94 0.07
CA PHE A 106 -19.63 1.02 -0.24
C PHE A 106 -20.35 1.75 0.88
N GLU A 107 -21.22 2.68 0.49
CA GLU A 107 -21.91 3.60 1.37
C GLU A 107 -23.42 3.57 1.10
N ALA A 108 -24.20 3.74 2.17
CA ALA A 108 -25.64 4.02 2.07
C ALA A 108 -26.00 5.17 3.02
N ARG A 109 -27.23 5.67 2.89
CA ARG A 109 -27.73 6.72 3.78
C ARG A 109 -28.03 6.14 5.16
N ASP A 110 -27.60 6.82 6.21
CA ASP A 110 -28.04 6.58 7.58
C ASP A 110 -29.40 7.22 7.88
N GLY A 111 -29.88 7.11 9.12
CA GLY A 111 -31.16 7.68 9.55
C GLY A 111 -31.23 9.20 9.47
N GLU A 112 -30.08 9.88 9.40
CA GLU A 112 -29.97 11.34 9.27
C GLU A 112 -29.77 11.77 7.81
N GLY A 113 -29.67 10.82 6.88
CA GLY A 113 -29.46 11.06 5.46
C GLY A 113 -27.99 11.24 5.04
N ASN A 114 -27.01 10.99 5.93
CA ASN A 114 -25.60 11.06 5.62
C ASN A 114 -25.13 9.79 4.90
N TRP A 115 -24.18 9.93 3.97
CA TRP A 115 -23.52 8.79 3.37
C TRP A 115 -22.49 8.20 4.34
N VAL A 116 -22.72 6.96 4.77
CA VAL A 116 -21.82 6.24 5.68
C VAL A 116 -21.47 4.86 5.17
N SER A 117 -20.32 4.34 5.60
CA SER A 117 -19.87 2.98 5.24
C SER A 117 -20.91 1.93 5.60
N LEU A 118 -21.15 0.96 4.71
CA LEU A 118 -21.99 -0.22 5.03
C LEU A 118 -21.45 -1.00 6.24
N GLY A 119 -20.15 -0.88 6.53
CA GLY A 119 -19.54 -1.47 7.73
C GLY A 119 -20.06 -0.89 9.04
N ARG A 120 -20.54 0.36 9.02
CA ARG A 120 -21.04 1.07 10.22
C ARG A 120 -22.55 0.98 10.37
N LEU A 121 -23.26 0.54 9.35
CA LEU A 121 -24.72 0.38 9.39
C LEU A 121 -25.10 -0.98 9.98
N ALA A 122 -26.13 -0.98 10.81
CA ALA A 122 -26.78 -2.18 11.33
C ALA A 122 -28.11 -2.43 10.60
N GLY A 123 -28.55 -3.70 10.58
CA GLY A 123 -29.84 -4.09 10.00
C GLY A 123 -29.88 -4.11 8.47
N VAL A 124 -31.08 -4.04 7.93
CA VAL A 124 -31.34 -4.12 6.49
C VAL A 124 -31.02 -2.78 5.83
N ILE A 125 -30.19 -2.83 4.78
CA ILE A 125 -29.84 -1.64 4.02
C ILE A 125 -30.90 -1.45 2.92
N ASN A 126 -31.76 -0.48 3.14
CA ASN A 126 -32.78 -0.06 2.20
C ASN A 126 -32.31 1.20 1.47
N GLY A 127 -32.49 1.22 0.14
CA GLY A 127 -32.14 2.38 -0.67
C GLY A 127 -30.82 2.22 -1.45
N PRO A 128 -30.40 3.29 -2.13
CA PRO A 128 -29.25 3.24 -3.03
C PRO A 128 -27.93 3.08 -2.27
N VAL A 129 -27.03 2.29 -2.86
CA VAL A 129 -25.65 2.13 -2.41
C VAL A 129 -24.72 2.76 -3.42
N ARG A 130 -23.81 3.62 -2.98
CA ARG A 130 -22.76 4.19 -3.83
C ARG A 130 -21.39 3.59 -3.52
N ALA A 131 -20.50 3.63 -4.50
CA ALA A 131 -19.09 3.28 -4.38
C ALA A 131 -18.25 4.56 -4.29
N ARG A 132 -17.47 4.70 -3.21
CA ARG A 132 -16.49 5.78 -3.07
C ARG A 132 -15.08 5.21 -3.12
N GLY A 133 -14.26 5.74 -4.04
CA GLY A 133 -12.90 5.29 -4.28
C GLY A 133 -11.85 6.10 -3.53
N PHE A 134 -10.85 5.42 -2.97
CA PHE A 134 -9.72 5.97 -2.22
C PHE A 134 -8.40 5.42 -2.74
N ASN A 135 -7.32 6.14 -2.45
CA ASN A 135 -5.96 5.65 -2.61
C ASN A 135 -5.25 5.63 -1.27
N THR A 136 -4.94 4.43 -0.77
CA THR A 136 -4.23 4.23 0.50
C THR A 136 -2.75 3.89 0.31
N ASP A 137 -2.30 3.65 -0.92
CA ASP A 137 -0.90 3.29 -1.22
C ASP A 137 0.06 4.46 -0.99
N ALA A 138 -0.35 5.66 -1.42
CA ALA A 138 0.51 6.83 -1.37
C ALA A 138 0.92 7.20 0.06
N ASP A 139 0.00 7.14 1.01
CA ASP A 139 0.30 7.44 2.42
C ASP A 139 1.05 6.28 3.10
N ALA A 140 0.87 5.06 2.62
CA ALA A 140 1.51 3.89 3.22
C ALA A 140 3.03 3.92 3.14
N ILE A 141 3.60 4.42 2.02
CA ILE A 141 5.05 4.51 1.88
C ILE A 141 5.64 5.49 2.90
N THR A 142 5.07 6.68 3.03
CA THR A 142 5.58 7.70 3.96
C THR A 142 5.36 7.30 5.41
N ARG A 143 4.26 6.61 5.71
CA ARG A 143 4.03 6.02 7.02
C ARG A 143 5.05 4.92 7.33
N SER A 144 5.38 4.06 6.36
CA SER A 144 6.42 3.04 6.53
C SER A 144 7.80 3.65 6.78
N LEU A 145 8.15 4.71 6.07
CA LEU A 145 9.42 5.42 6.32
C LEU A 145 9.49 5.99 7.74
N ARG A 146 8.39 6.55 8.27
CA ARG A 146 8.32 7.07 9.64
C ARG A 146 8.36 5.96 10.69
N GLU A 147 7.49 4.97 10.55
CA GLU A 147 7.28 3.93 11.59
C GLU A 147 8.38 2.86 11.58
N ASP A 148 8.85 2.44 10.40
CA ASP A 148 9.79 1.32 10.27
C ASP A 148 11.26 1.79 10.23
N LEU A 149 11.54 3.02 9.77
CA LEU A 149 12.89 3.59 9.71
C LEU A 149 13.12 4.78 10.64
N GLY A 150 12.07 5.33 11.27
CA GLY A 150 12.18 6.59 12.02
C GLY A 150 12.67 7.75 11.15
N LEU A 151 12.28 7.76 9.86
CA LEU A 151 12.70 8.76 8.90
C LEU A 151 11.54 9.69 8.52
N GLU A 152 11.71 11.00 8.79
CA GLU A 152 10.77 12.02 8.32
C GLU A 152 11.14 12.42 6.88
N PRO A 153 10.23 12.23 5.90
CA PRO A 153 10.52 12.56 4.50
C PRO A 153 10.75 14.05 4.25
N ARG A 154 10.09 14.95 4.99
CA ARG A 154 10.18 16.38 4.78
C ARG A 154 11.63 16.88 4.97
N GLY A 155 12.15 17.55 3.96
CA GLY A 155 13.52 18.09 3.94
C GLY A 155 14.60 17.05 3.66
N ALA A 156 14.30 15.75 3.65
CA ALA A 156 15.26 14.67 3.42
C ALA A 156 15.85 14.71 2.00
N GLY A 157 17.07 14.20 1.86
CA GLY A 157 17.70 13.86 0.58
C GLY A 157 17.44 12.38 0.26
N VAL A 158 16.81 12.10 -0.87
CA VAL A 158 16.41 10.75 -1.25
C VAL A 158 16.99 10.34 -2.61
N LEU A 159 17.63 9.17 -2.67
CA LEU A 159 17.96 8.49 -3.91
C LEU A 159 16.89 7.41 -4.19
N LEU A 160 16.11 7.58 -5.25
CA LEU A 160 15.09 6.62 -5.68
C LEU A 160 15.57 5.86 -6.91
N LEU A 161 15.60 4.55 -6.77
CA LEU A 161 16.03 3.59 -7.78
C LEU A 161 14.80 2.96 -8.44
N GLY A 162 14.60 3.28 -9.72
CA GLY A 162 13.44 2.83 -10.49
C GLY A 162 12.41 3.93 -10.72
N ALA A 163 12.05 4.16 -12.00
CA ALA A 163 11.02 5.09 -12.45
C ALA A 163 9.85 4.38 -13.16
N GLY A 164 9.60 3.11 -12.81
CA GLY A 164 8.39 2.38 -13.20
C GLY A 164 7.15 2.88 -12.44
N GLY A 165 6.01 2.22 -12.58
CA GLY A 165 4.76 2.63 -11.93
C GLY A 165 4.88 2.88 -10.42
N ALA A 166 5.50 1.95 -9.67
CA ALA A 166 5.73 2.09 -8.24
C ALA A 166 6.70 3.23 -7.90
N GLY A 167 7.83 3.31 -8.65
CA GLY A 167 8.82 4.37 -8.46
C GLY A 167 8.28 5.75 -8.78
N ARG A 168 7.51 5.90 -9.87
CA ARG A 168 6.83 7.15 -10.20
C ARG A 168 5.89 7.60 -9.09
N ALA A 169 5.06 6.68 -8.57
CA ALA A 169 4.14 6.98 -7.48
C ALA A 169 4.88 7.41 -6.21
N ALA A 170 5.94 6.68 -5.85
CA ALA A 170 6.79 7.02 -4.72
C ALA A 170 7.47 8.38 -4.89
N ALA A 171 8.03 8.68 -6.06
CA ALA A 171 8.68 9.96 -6.35
C ALA A 171 7.72 11.14 -6.19
N LEU A 172 6.53 11.06 -6.80
CA LEU A 172 5.51 12.10 -6.70
C LEU A 172 5.04 12.27 -5.26
N LYS A 173 4.84 11.18 -4.51
CA LYS A 173 4.43 11.25 -3.11
C LYS A 173 5.51 11.88 -2.23
N LEU A 174 6.76 11.48 -2.38
CA LEU A 174 7.88 12.05 -1.64
C LEU A 174 8.04 13.55 -1.93
N ALA A 175 7.88 13.96 -3.19
CA ALA A 175 7.88 15.37 -3.56
C ALA A 175 6.72 16.14 -2.92
N ALA A 176 5.51 15.57 -2.89
CA ALA A 176 4.34 16.17 -2.22
C ALA A 176 4.52 16.27 -0.70
N GLU A 177 5.24 15.35 -0.06
CA GLU A 177 5.63 15.41 1.36
C GLU A 177 6.71 16.46 1.65
N GLY A 178 7.31 17.03 0.61
CA GLY A 178 8.31 18.09 0.73
C GLY A 178 9.72 17.56 1.04
N VAL A 179 10.13 16.45 0.44
CA VAL A 179 11.57 16.07 0.46
C VAL A 179 12.40 17.23 -0.12
N GLY A 180 13.57 17.45 0.44
CA GLY A 180 14.44 18.56 0.03
C GLY A 180 15.04 18.30 -1.34
N ARG A 181 15.67 17.12 -1.51
CA ARG A 181 16.32 16.71 -2.76
C ARG A 181 15.89 15.29 -3.13
N LEU A 182 15.54 15.09 -4.39
CA LEU A 182 15.16 13.78 -4.93
C LEU A 182 16.02 13.45 -6.14
N PHE A 183 16.83 12.43 -6.03
CA PHE A 183 17.65 11.88 -7.11
C PHE A 183 16.93 10.67 -7.70
N LEU A 184 16.74 10.65 -9.02
CA LEU A 184 16.00 9.61 -9.72
C LEU A 184 16.96 8.86 -10.64
N VAL A 185 17.10 7.55 -10.40
CA VAL A 185 17.92 6.68 -11.23
C VAL A 185 17.05 5.56 -11.81
N ASN A 186 17.15 5.36 -13.13
CA ASN A 186 16.43 4.31 -13.82
C ASN A 186 17.27 3.79 -15.00
N ARG A 187 17.17 2.50 -15.28
CA ARG A 187 17.86 1.88 -16.44
C ARG A 187 17.55 2.60 -17.76
N THR A 188 16.31 3.01 -17.97
CA THR A 188 15.90 3.87 -19.09
C THR A 188 15.87 5.31 -18.56
N VAL A 189 16.88 6.10 -18.88
CA VAL A 189 17.10 7.45 -18.35
C VAL A 189 15.91 8.36 -18.61
N SER A 190 15.32 8.32 -19.83
CA SER A 190 14.16 9.14 -20.18
C SER A 190 12.98 8.98 -19.24
N LYS A 191 12.76 7.79 -18.66
CA LYS A 191 11.70 7.59 -17.65
C LYS A 191 11.97 8.33 -16.34
N ALA A 192 13.22 8.44 -15.93
CA ALA A 192 13.59 9.23 -14.76
C ALA A 192 13.42 10.73 -15.04
N GLU A 193 13.77 11.18 -16.25
CA GLU A 193 13.57 12.56 -16.70
C GLU A 193 12.10 12.94 -16.77
N GLU A 194 11.22 12.08 -17.35
CA GLU A 194 9.77 12.30 -17.38
C GLU A 194 9.18 12.46 -15.97
N VAL A 195 9.63 11.66 -15.00
CA VAL A 195 9.19 11.79 -13.61
C VAL A 195 9.70 13.08 -12.99
N ALA A 196 10.96 13.44 -13.25
CA ALA A 196 11.56 14.68 -12.77
C ALA A 196 10.84 15.91 -13.32
N GLU A 197 10.49 15.92 -14.61
CA GLU A 197 9.71 16.97 -15.25
C GLU A 197 8.29 17.09 -14.64
N ALA A 198 7.62 15.96 -14.40
CA ALA A 198 6.31 15.96 -13.76
C ALA A 198 6.36 16.57 -12.33
N ILE A 199 7.43 16.33 -11.58
CA ILE A 199 7.64 16.95 -10.25
C ILE A 199 7.92 18.44 -10.37
N ARG A 200 8.79 18.87 -11.32
CA ARG A 200 9.12 20.28 -11.55
C ARG A 200 7.91 21.10 -12.01
N ALA A 201 7.02 20.50 -12.81
CA ALA A 201 5.77 21.13 -13.24
C ALA A 201 4.78 21.35 -12.09
N GLY A 202 4.94 20.62 -10.97
CA GLY A 202 4.16 20.83 -9.75
C GLY A 202 4.58 22.08 -9.00
N LYS A 203 3.75 22.50 -8.02
CA LYS A 203 4.02 23.68 -7.18
C LYS A 203 4.95 23.38 -5.98
N GLY A 204 5.54 22.20 -5.92
CA GLY A 204 6.43 21.77 -4.83
C GLY A 204 7.79 22.46 -4.85
N ARG A 205 8.50 22.43 -3.71
CA ARG A 205 9.86 23.00 -3.56
C ARG A 205 10.96 21.92 -3.61
N THR A 206 10.64 20.70 -3.98
CA THR A 206 11.61 19.60 -4.06
C THR A 206 12.57 19.85 -5.22
N GLU A 207 13.86 19.89 -4.92
CA GLU A 207 14.90 19.83 -5.95
C GLU A 207 14.97 18.41 -6.51
N VAL A 208 14.75 18.26 -7.82
CA VAL A 208 14.76 16.93 -8.45
C VAL A 208 15.82 16.86 -9.55
N VAL A 209 16.62 15.78 -9.49
CA VAL A 209 17.74 15.50 -10.41
C VAL A 209 17.57 14.08 -10.97
N ALA A 210 17.64 13.93 -12.29
CA ALA A 210 17.80 12.62 -12.92
C ALA A 210 19.28 12.24 -12.89
N GLY A 211 19.64 11.27 -12.04
CA GLY A 211 21.02 10.82 -11.84
C GLY A 211 21.38 10.57 -10.38
N TYR A 212 22.63 10.15 -10.15
CA TYR A 212 23.14 9.87 -8.81
C TYR A 212 23.55 11.14 -8.04
N PRO A 213 23.39 11.14 -6.69
CA PRO A 213 23.88 12.23 -5.86
C PRO A 213 25.42 12.23 -5.79
N LYS A 214 26.01 13.43 -5.69
CA LYS A 214 27.46 13.58 -5.46
C LYS A 214 27.87 13.52 -3.99
N GLY A 215 26.94 13.32 -3.08
CA GLY A 215 27.16 13.35 -1.64
C GLY A 215 26.18 12.49 -0.86
N ARG A 216 26.06 12.72 0.43
CA ARG A 216 25.19 11.95 1.33
C ARG A 216 23.71 12.16 1.03
N VAL A 217 22.94 11.10 1.26
CA VAL A 217 21.47 11.10 1.25
C VAL A 217 20.95 10.50 2.57
N ASP A 218 19.74 10.88 2.94
CA ASP A 218 19.08 10.32 4.12
C ASP A 218 18.49 8.94 3.84
N LEU A 219 18.05 8.72 2.59
CA LEU A 219 17.37 7.50 2.17
C LEU A 219 17.81 7.06 0.77
N VAL A 220 18.06 5.75 0.61
CA VAL A 220 18.02 5.06 -0.69
C VAL A 220 16.79 4.19 -0.75
N LEU A 221 15.94 4.37 -1.77
CA LEU A 221 14.71 3.64 -1.94
C LEU A 221 14.74 2.81 -3.22
N ASN A 222 14.68 1.48 -3.10
CA ASN A 222 14.52 0.58 -4.24
C ASN A 222 13.04 0.42 -4.61
N ALA A 223 12.67 0.89 -5.79
CA ALA A 223 11.35 0.70 -6.41
C ALA A 223 11.45 -0.10 -7.72
N THR A 224 12.54 -0.84 -7.90
CA THR A 224 12.72 -1.77 -9.02
C THR A 224 12.22 -3.16 -8.65
N SER A 225 12.21 -4.08 -9.61
CA SER A 225 11.96 -5.51 -9.37
C SER A 225 13.21 -6.31 -8.99
N LEU A 226 14.39 -5.67 -8.92
CA LEU A 226 15.62 -6.34 -8.53
C LEU A 226 15.58 -6.70 -7.05
N GLY A 227 15.89 -7.96 -6.76
CA GLY A 227 15.76 -8.57 -5.43
C GLY A 227 14.56 -9.51 -5.27
N LEU A 228 13.67 -9.60 -6.29
CA LEU A 228 12.58 -10.59 -6.32
C LEU A 228 13.06 -11.99 -6.64
N LYS A 229 14.12 -12.12 -7.44
CA LYS A 229 14.66 -13.41 -7.89
C LYS A 229 16.01 -13.65 -7.25
N GLU A 230 16.28 -14.92 -6.95
CA GLU A 230 17.62 -15.36 -6.57
C GLU A 230 18.61 -15.06 -7.70
N GLY A 231 19.74 -14.44 -7.37
CA GLY A 231 20.73 -14.01 -8.36
C GLY A 231 20.52 -12.64 -9.01
N ASP A 232 19.43 -11.94 -8.64
CA ASP A 232 19.28 -10.53 -9.05
C ASP A 232 20.47 -9.70 -8.55
N GLY A 233 20.99 -8.82 -9.41
CA GLY A 233 22.01 -7.83 -9.04
C GLY A 233 21.49 -6.71 -8.13
N LEU A 234 22.38 -5.84 -7.70
CA LEU A 234 22.00 -4.65 -6.95
C LEU A 234 21.26 -3.64 -7.84
N PRO A 235 20.30 -2.87 -7.28
CA PRO A 235 19.50 -1.94 -8.07
C PRO A 235 20.22 -0.61 -8.39
N PHE A 236 21.50 -0.48 -8.05
CA PHE A 236 22.31 0.72 -8.28
C PHE A 236 23.71 0.36 -8.75
N ASP A 237 24.39 1.35 -9.34
CA ASP A 237 25.78 1.26 -9.76
C ASP A 237 26.72 1.63 -8.60
N GLY A 238 27.46 0.64 -8.10
CA GLY A 238 28.38 0.81 -6.97
C GLY A 238 29.60 1.68 -7.27
N GLU A 239 29.89 2.04 -8.53
CA GLU A 239 30.94 3.00 -8.88
C GLU A 239 30.44 4.45 -8.79
N GLN A 240 29.15 4.68 -9.04
CA GLN A 240 28.53 5.99 -8.99
C GLN A 240 28.00 6.38 -7.62
N PHE A 241 27.65 5.39 -6.78
CA PHE A 241 27.14 5.65 -5.44
C PHE A 241 27.55 4.55 -4.45
N LYS A 242 27.93 4.94 -3.26
CA LYS A 242 28.30 4.04 -2.16
C LYS A 242 27.25 4.11 -1.05
N LEU A 243 26.80 2.95 -0.54
CA LEU A 243 25.76 2.88 0.50
C LEU A 243 26.20 3.49 1.85
N GLU A 244 27.50 3.61 2.11
CA GLU A 244 28.05 4.35 3.26
C GLU A 244 27.68 5.83 3.25
N GLN A 245 27.23 6.35 2.11
CA GLN A 245 26.71 7.71 1.94
C GLN A 245 25.22 7.82 2.28
N ALA A 246 24.54 6.71 2.62
CA ALA A 246 23.13 6.68 2.96
C ALA A 246 22.89 6.51 4.48
N GLY A 247 21.90 7.20 5.02
CA GLY A 247 21.46 7.02 6.40
C GLY A 247 20.51 5.85 6.61
N ALA A 248 19.71 5.54 5.58
CA ALA A 248 18.73 4.46 5.58
C ALA A 248 18.54 3.89 4.17
N ALA A 249 18.06 2.64 4.10
CA ALA A 249 17.68 1.97 2.86
C ALA A 249 16.30 1.33 3.00
N TYR A 250 15.44 1.59 2.04
CA TYR A 250 14.10 1.01 1.93
C TYR A 250 13.96 0.23 0.64
N ASP A 251 13.49 -1.00 0.73
CA ASP A 251 13.20 -1.83 -0.44
C ASP A 251 11.69 -2.05 -0.56
N MET A 252 11.08 -1.67 -1.67
CA MET A 252 9.65 -1.94 -1.90
C MET A 252 9.35 -3.44 -2.07
N VAL A 253 10.37 -4.25 -2.34
CA VAL A 253 10.28 -5.72 -2.31
C VAL A 253 10.19 -6.16 -0.84
N TYR A 254 9.25 -7.07 -0.55
CA TYR A 254 9.06 -7.64 0.79
C TYR A 254 9.25 -9.16 0.85
N ARG A 255 9.40 -9.81 -0.28
CA ARG A 255 9.71 -11.24 -0.38
C ARG A 255 10.88 -11.43 -1.36
N PRO A 256 12.06 -11.85 -0.87
CA PRO A 256 12.38 -12.28 0.50
C PRO A 256 12.38 -11.14 1.53
N ALA A 257 12.37 -11.50 2.83
CA ALA A 257 12.37 -10.52 3.92
C ALA A 257 13.62 -9.61 3.92
N VAL A 258 14.76 -10.18 3.53
CA VAL A 258 16.04 -9.49 3.38
C VAL A 258 16.52 -9.72 1.95
N THR A 259 16.37 -8.70 1.12
CA THR A 259 16.87 -8.71 -0.26
C THR A 259 18.40 -8.54 -0.29
N PRO A 260 19.09 -8.89 -1.39
CA PRO A 260 20.51 -8.59 -1.56
C PRO A 260 20.84 -7.11 -1.29
N PHE A 261 20.00 -6.20 -1.79
CA PHE A 261 20.13 -4.75 -1.55
C PHE A 261 20.10 -4.40 -0.06
N LEU A 262 19.11 -4.88 0.69
CA LEU A 262 19.01 -4.60 2.14
C LEU A 262 20.15 -5.22 2.94
N ARG A 263 20.67 -6.36 2.51
CA ARG A 263 21.83 -6.98 3.16
C ARG A 263 23.06 -6.09 3.04
N VAL A 264 23.41 -5.69 1.83
CA VAL A 264 24.58 -4.80 1.59
C VAL A 264 24.38 -3.44 2.27
N ALA A 265 23.15 -2.89 2.25
CA ALA A 265 22.85 -1.65 2.95
C ALA A 265 23.05 -1.75 4.46
N LYS A 266 22.65 -2.86 5.07
CA LYS A 266 22.87 -3.11 6.50
C LYS A 266 24.37 -3.24 6.84
N GLU A 267 25.14 -3.93 6.00
CA GLU A 267 26.59 -4.05 6.13
C GLU A 267 27.30 -2.68 6.01
N ALA A 268 26.77 -1.79 5.16
CA ALA A 268 27.23 -0.39 5.04
C ALA A 268 26.78 0.53 6.20
N GLY A 269 26.06 0.00 7.20
CA GLY A 269 25.62 0.76 8.38
C GLY A 269 24.29 1.49 8.23
N CYS A 270 23.54 1.27 7.16
CA CYS A 270 22.21 1.85 6.97
C CYS A 270 21.17 1.21 7.91
N ARG A 271 20.20 2.02 8.38
CA ARG A 271 18.93 1.49 8.89
C ARG A 271 18.17 0.90 7.71
N VAL A 272 17.58 -0.29 7.86
CA VAL A 272 16.94 -0.98 6.74
C VAL A 272 15.50 -1.36 7.04
N ALA A 273 14.62 -1.24 6.04
CA ALA A 273 13.26 -1.76 6.06
C ALA A 273 12.83 -2.22 4.67
N ASN A 274 11.88 -3.16 4.63
CA ASN A 274 11.34 -3.68 3.37
C ASN A 274 9.89 -3.25 3.15
N GLY A 275 9.32 -3.60 2.00
CA GLY A 275 7.97 -3.21 1.56
C GLY A 275 6.81 -3.79 2.36
N LEU A 276 7.07 -4.63 3.38
CA LEU A 276 6.03 -5.18 4.25
C LEU A 276 5.24 -4.07 4.95
N GLY A 277 5.93 -3.01 5.40
CA GLY A 277 5.29 -1.86 6.02
C GLY A 277 4.31 -1.17 5.08
N MET A 278 4.68 -0.96 3.83
CA MET A 278 3.78 -0.38 2.83
C MET A 278 2.52 -1.24 2.63
N LEU A 279 2.69 -2.57 2.50
CA LEU A 279 1.55 -3.50 2.40
C LEU A 279 0.67 -3.47 3.65
N LEU A 280 1.28 -3.39 4.84
CA LEU A 280 0.57 -3.30 6.12
C LEU A 280 -0.24 -2.01 6.23
N TYR A 281 0.40 -0.86 6.03
CA TYR A 281 -0.23 0.44 6.33
C TYR A 281 -1.32 0.81 5.33
N GLN A 282 -1.21 0.43 4.04
CA GLN A 282 -2.30 0.59 3.09
C GLN A 282 -3.53 -0.24 3.49
N GLY A 283 -3.31 -1.48 3.95
CA GLY A 283 -4.39 -2.35 4.41
C GLY A 283 -5.00 -1.91 5.74
N ALA A 284 -4.20 -1.42 6.68
CA ALA A 284 -4.67 -0.82 7.92
C ALA A 284 -5.57 0.39 7.63
N LYS A 285 -5.14 1.27 6.72
CA LYS A 285 -5.93 2.44 6.32
C LYS A 285 -7.26 2.04 5.65
N ALA A 286 -7.25 0.99 4.81
CA ALA A 286 -8.49 0.46 4.23
C ALA A 286 -9.47 -0.03 5.31
N LEU A 287 -8.99 -0.76 6.31
CA LEU A 287 -9.81 -1.23 7.44
C LEU A 287 -10.40 -0.05 8.23
N GLU A 288 -9.61 1.01 8.46
CA GLU A 288 -10.08 2.24 9.11
C GLU A 288 -11.19 2.94 8.29
N ILE A 289 -11.01 3.03 6.96
CA ILE A 289 -11.99 3.63 6.04
C ILE A 289 -13.32 2.87 6.11
N TRP A 290 -13.28 1.55 6.18
CA TRP A 290 -14.48 0.71 6.20
C TRP A 290 -15.16 0.68 7.56
N SER A 291 -14.39 0.52 8.65
CA SER A 291 -14.94 0.29 9.99
C SER A 291 -15.19 1.58 10.78
N GLY A 292 -14.45 2.64 10.46
CA GLY A 292 -14.40 3.85 11.30
C GLY A 292 -13.66 3.67 12.63
N LYS A 293 -12.93 2.54 12.80
CA LYS A 293 -12.15 2.24 14.00
C LYS A 293 -10.67 2.28 13.67
N ALA A 294 -9.81 2.64 14.64
CA ALA A 294 -8.36 2.55 14.49
C ALA A 294 -7.92 1.09 14.22
N ALA A 295 -7.09 0.89 13.22
CA ALA A 295 -6.63 -0.44 12.85
C ALA A 295 -5.68 -1.02 13.91
N PRO A 296 -5.80 -2.31 14.28
CA PRO A 296 -4.91 -2.97 15.22
C PRO A 296 -3.61 -3.39 14.52
N VAL A 297 -2.78 -2.40 14.15
CA VAL A 297 -1.59 -2.54 13.29
C VAL A 297 -0.65 -3.65 13.75
N ALA A 298 -0.40 -3.77 15.06
CA ALA A 298 0.50 -4.80 15.60
C ALA A 298 -0.03 -6.24 15.36
N VAL A 299 -1.35 -6.44 15.44
CA VAL A 299 -1.98 -7.74 15.15
C VAL A 299 -1.91 -8.03 13.65
N MET A 300 -2.23 -7.04 12.84
CA MET A 300 -2.18 -7.14 11.37
C MET A 300 -0.75 -7.43 10.87
N ARG A 301 0.27 -6.80 11.48
CA ARG A 301 1.68 -7.04 11.15
C ARG A 301 2.08 -8.49 11.44
N ARG A 302 1.79 -8.99 12.64
CA ARG A 302 2.09 -10.40 13.00
C ARG A 302 1.45 -11.41 12.05
N ALA A 303 0.16 -11.20 11.71
CA ALA A 303 -0.53 -12.07 10.79
C ALA A 303 0.09 -12.05 9.37
N LEU A 304 0.55 -10.86 8.94
CA LEU A 304 1.22 -10.68 7.66
C LEU A 304 2.60 -11.37 7.63
N GLU A 305 3.40 -11.18 8.68
CA GLU A 305 4.72 -11.82 8.84
C GLU A 305 4.60 -13.35 8.91
N GLN A 306 3.63 -13.86 9.66
CA GLN A 306 3.34 -15.29 9.72
C GLN A 306 2.96 -15.84 8.35
N ASN A 307 2.13 -15.15 7.59
CA ASN A 307 1.69 -15.60 6.27
C ASN A 307 2.81 -15.56 5.22
N ILE A 308 3.66 -14.53 5.26
CA ILE A 308 4.68 -14.32 4.23
C ILE A 308 5.98 -15.08 4.56
N TYR A 309 6.40 -15.09 5.83
CA TYR A 309 7.70 -15.60 6.27
C TYR A 309 7.61 -16.86 7.15
N GLY A 310 6.41 -17.27 7.58
CA GLY A 310 6.22 -18.42 8.45
C GLY A 310 6.65 -18.19 9.91
N ARG A 311 6.73 -16.93 10.36
CA ARG A 311 7.22 -16.57 11.70
C ARG A 311 6.43 -15.43 12.34
#